data_60ed306633b410cd5fba75accad0bf49
#
_entry.id   60ed306633b410cd5fba75accad0bf49
#
_cell.length_a   1.000
_cell.length_b   1.000
_cell.length_c   1.000
_cell.angle_alpha   90.00
_cell.angle_beta   90.00
_cell.angle_gamma   90.00
#
_symmetry.space_group_name_H-M   'P 1'
#
loop_
_entity.id
_entity.type
_entity.pdbx_description
1 polymer ?
#
loop_
_entity_poly.entity_id
_entity_poly.type
_entity_poly.pdbx_seq_one_letter_code
_entity_poly.pdbx_strand_id
1 'polypeptide(L)'
;DDQGTKLMSSLSQTLAEEPSARVAGIVAITDGVLHDLSITPDFPAPFHALLTGRTQDWDRKLTVQDAPAFAILGEEVLLGLRLDDVGAVPNALATGRVILDIAIDGGAPRRFEVPVGEDLQLPVTLSHGGMNVLQFSTPELDGELTARNNAAVVQINGVRDRLRVLLVSGEPHAGERTWRNLLKSDSSVDLVHFTILRPPEKQDGVTLDELSLIAFPTRELFLEKIAEFDLIIFDRYKRRGILPTAYIGSIRNYVEQGGAVLIAAGPDFASADSIYRSLLADVLPARPTARVIEQGYLPRISELGEKHPVTRGLTGANKGEQPPTWGRWFRQIEVEAERGQVV
;
A
#
# COMPACT_ATOMS: atom_id res chain seq x y z
N ASP A 1 -19.53 -10.55 -8.75
CA ASP A 1 -19.01 -10.29 -10.11
C ASP A 1 -19.42 -8.86 -10.49
N ASP A 2 -18.47 -7.92 -10.46
CA ASP A 2 -18.74 -6.47 -10.61
C ASP A 2 -19.06 -6.05 -12.05
N GLN A 3 -19.24 -7.01 -12.99
CA GLN A 3 -19.44 -6.72 -14.40
C GLN A 3 -20.93 -6.70 -14.84
N GLY A 4 -21.85 -6.77 -13.89
CA GLY A 4 -23.29 -6.78 -14.17
C GLY A 4 -23.80 -8.07 -14.83
N THR A 5 -25.11 -8.12 -15.11
CA THR A 5 -25.78 -9.29 -15.71
C THR A 5 -25.56 -9.35 -17.21
N LYS A 6 -24.83 -10.37 -17.69
CA LYS A 6 -24.56 -10.64 -19.11
C LYS A 6 -25.46 -11.76 -19.65
N LEU A 7 -26.78 -11.54 -19.58
CA LEU A 7 -27.76 -12.55 -19.95
C LEU A 7 -27.72 -12.87 -21.45
N MET A 8 -27.62 -11.87 -22.33
CA MET A 8 -27.64 -12.04 -23.77
C MET A 8 -26.42 -12.79 -24.29
N SER A 9 -25.24 -12.53 -23.72
CA SER A 9 -24.00 -13.27 -23.99
C SER A 9 -24.12 -14.74 -23.62
N SER A 10 -24.63 -15.01 -22.41
CA SER A 10 -24.83 -16.39 -21.93
C SER A 10 -25.85 -17.17 -22.74
N LEU A 11 -26.94 -16.51 -23.16
CA LEU A 11 -27.94 -17.10 -24.05
C LEU A 11 -27.34 -17.41 -25.41
N SER A 12 -26.60 -16.47 -26.00
CA SER A 12 -25.91 -16.66 -27.28
C SER A 12 -25.00 -17.88 -27.26
N GLN A 13 -24.23 -18.02 -26.22
CA GLN A 13 -23.32 -19.16 -26.04
C GLN A 13 -24.10 -20.47 -25.91
N THR A 14 -25.09 -20.53 -25.01
CA THR A 14 -25.89 -21.73 -24.79
C THR A 14 -26.62 -22.18 -26.04
N LEU A 15 -27.21 -21.22 -26.79
CA LEU A 15 -27.93 -21.53 -28.05
C LEU A 15 -26.99 -21.99 -29.17
N ALA A 16 -25.71 -21.56 -29.14
CA ALA A 16 -24.71 -22.04 -30.10
C ALA A 16 -24.29 -23.50 -29.84
N GLU A 17 -24.40 -23.97 -28.60
CA GLU A 17 -24.03 -25.32 -28.19
C GLU A 17 -25.16 -26.36 -28.44
N GLU A 18 -26.45 -25.90 -28.55
CA GLU A 18 -27.61 -26.78 -28.73
C GLU A 18 -28.19 -26.70 -30.14
N PRO A 19 -28.52 -27.84 -30.76
CA PRO A 19 -29.23 -27.82 -32.06
C PRO A 19 -30.57 -27.11 -31.96
N SER A 20 -30.83 -26.16 -32.83
CA SER A 20 -32.06 -25.32 -32.86
C SER A 20 -33.36 -26.13 -32.80
N ALA A 21 -33.40 -27.30 -33.45
CA ALA A 21 -34.55 -28.20 -33.49
C ALA A 21 -34.87 -28.84 -32.11
N ARG A 22 -33.98 -28.76 -31.16
CA ARG A 22 -34.14 -29.32 -29.79
C ARG A 22 -34.57 -28.27 -28.79
N VAL A 23 -34.51 -26.98 -29.14
CA VAL A 23 -34.91 -25.88 -28.26
C VAL A 23 -36.43 -25.65 -28.38
N ALA A 24 -37.19 -26.04 -27.39
CA ALA A 24 -38.66 -25.88 -27.39
C ALA A 24 -39.09 -24.53 -26.79
N GLY A 25 -38.24 -23.87 -26.00
CA GLY A 25 -38.53 -22.57 -25.39
C GLY A 25 -37.35 -22.13 -24.53
N ILE A 26 -37.27 -20.84 -24.24
CA ILE A 26 -36.26 -20.21 -23.40
C ILE A 26 -37.00 -19.51 -22.25
N VAL A 27 -36.61 -19.78 -21.03
CA VAL A 27 -37.15 -19.11 -19.85
C VAL A 27 -36.00 -18.43 -19.09
N ALA A 28 -36.02 -17.12 -19.01
CA ALA A 28 -35.07 -16.33 -18.21
C ALA A 28 -35.77 -15.85 -16.95
N ILE A 29 -35.11 -16.08 -15.79
CA ILE A 29 -35.54 -15.52 -14.51
C ILE A 29 -34.56 -14.38 -14.22
N THR A 30 -35.05 -13.15 -14.16
CA THR A 30 -34.21 -11.95 -14.10
C THR A 30 -34.94 -10.82 -13.34
N ASP A 31 -34.18 -9.88 -12.79
CA ASP A 31 -34.69 -8.61 -12.27
C ASP A 31 -35.00 -7.59 -13.37
N GLY A 32 -34.66 -7.91 -14.63
CA GLY A 32 -34.88 -7.06 -15.79
C GLY A 32 -33.72 -6.09 -16.10
N VAL A 33 -32.68 -6.03 -15.26
CA VAL A 33 -31.51 -5.19 -15.50
C VAL A 33 -30.45 -5.97 -16.29
N LEU A 34 -30.26 -5.62 -17.56
CA LEU A 34 -29.35 -6.28 -18.48
C LEU A 34 -28.25 -5.30 -18.91
N HIS A 35 -26.99 -5.76 -18.86
CA HIS A 35 -25.82 -4.92 -19.17
C HIS A 35 -25.19 -5.21 -20.54
N ASP A 36 -25.74 -6.17 -21.29
CA ASP A 36 -25.25 -6.62 -22.61
C ASP A 36 -26.34 -6.60 -23.71
N LEU A 37 -27.23 -5.62 -23.70
CA LEU A 37 -28.30 -5.44 -24.67
C LEU A 37 -27.82 -5.17 -26.12
N SER A 38 -26.55 -4.86 -26.29
CA SER A 38 -25.91 -4.73 -27.60
C SER A 38 -25.82 -6.06 -28.36
N ILE A 39 -25.92 -7.18 -27.65
CA ILE A 39 -25.91 -8.52 -28.21
C ILE A 39 -27.35 -8.97 -28.36
N THR A 40 -27.76 -9.31 -29.59
CA THR A 40 -29.10 -9.82 -29.87
C THR A 40 -28.98 -11.24 -30.41
N PRO A 41 -29.17 -12.28 -29.56
CA PRO A 41 -29.15 -13.66 -30.00
C PRO A 41 -30.33 -13.91 -30.95
N ASP A 42 -30.13 -14.80 -31.91
CA ASP A 42 -31.26 -15.33 -32.73
C ASP A 42 -31.98 -16.40 -31.88
N PHE A 43 -33.26 -16.17 -31.59
CA PHE A 43 -34.04 -17.07 -30.75
C PHE A 43 -34.80 -18.10 -31.64
N PRO A 44 -34.39 -19.38 -31.63
CA PRO A 44 -35.05 -20.41 -32.43
C PRO A 44 -36.41 -20.83 -31.87
N ALA A 45 -36.76 -20.38 -30.66
CA ALA A 45 -37.98 -20.73 -29.93
C ALA A 45 -38.49 -19.54 -29.10
N PRO A 46 -39.75 -19.57 -28.59
CA PRO A 46 -40.27 -18.49 -27.74
C PRO A 46 -39.42 -18.19 -26.52
N PHE A 47 -39.16 -16.89 -26.27
CA PHE A 47 -38.45 -16.38 -25.10
C PHE A 47 -39.45 -15.82 -24.10
N HIS A 48 -39.39 -16.33 -22.85
CA HIS A 48 -40.19 -15.89 -21.71
C HIS A 48 -39.30 -15.31 -20.61
N ALA A 49 -39.51 -14.05 -20.26
CA ALA A 49 -38.85 -13.42 -19.13
C ALA A 49 -39.77 -13.46 -17.88
N LEU A 50 -39.31 -14.08 -16.82
CA LEU A 50 -39.96 -14.06 -15.52
C LEU A 50 -39.26 -13.02 -14.67
N LEU A 51 -39.92 -11.88 -14.47
CA LEU A 51 -39.40 -10.80 -13.66
C LEU A 51 -39.59 -11.11 -12.17
N THR A 52 -38.51 -11.00 -11.39
CA THR A 52 -38.51 -11.30 -9.96
C THR A 52 -38.90 -10.10 -9.10
N GLY A 53 -38.84 -8.88 -9.64
CA GLY A 53 -39.23 -7.65 -8.94
C GLY A 53 -40.74 -7.44 -8.89
N ARG A 54 -41.19 -6.69 -7.87
CA ARG A 54 -42.57 -6.21 -7.69
C ARG A 54 -42.63 -4.71 -7.96
N THR A 55 -43.79 -4.20 -8.39
CA THR A 55 -43.99 -2.77 -8.65
C THR A 55 -43.85 -1.88 -7.41
N GLN A 56 -43.89 -2.45 -6.23
CA GLN A 56 -43.77 -1.74 -4.96
C GLN A 56 -42.38 -1.89 -4.32
N ASP A 57 -41.48 -2.62 -4.99
CA ASP A 57 -40.11 -2.79 -4.48
C ASP A 57 -39.36 -1.47 -4.56
N TRP A 58 -38.63 -1.19 -3.52
CA TRP A 58 -37.74 -0.04 -3.43
C TRP A 58 -36.47 -0.41 -2.68
N ASP A 59 -35.42 0.37 -2.87
CA ASP A 59 -34.13 0.10 -2.28
C ASP A 59 -33.33 1.38 -2.09
N ARG A 60 -32.58 1.45 -1.00
CA ARG A 60 -31.61 2.52 -0.74
C ARG A 60 -30.20 2.01 -1.04
N LYS A 61 -29.40 2.79 -1.73
CA LYS A 61 -28.06 2.42 -2.12
C LYS A 61 -27.07 3.53 -1.79
N LEU A 62 -26.02 3.18 -1.05
CA LEU A 62 -24.85 4.01 -0.82
C LEU A 62 -23.75 3.65 -1.81
N THR A 63 -23.30 4.61 -2.59
CA THR A 63 -22.23 4.42 -3.58
C THR A 63 -21.06 5.36 -3.28
N VAL A 64 -19.86 4.83 -3.26
CA VAL A 64 -18.63 5.64 -3.28
C VAL A 64 -18.28 5.91 -4.75
N GLN A 65 -18.34 7.17 -5.15
CA GLN A 65 -18.07 7.59 -6.53
C GLN A 65 -16.58 7.86 -6.75
N ASP A 66 -15.95 8.52 -5.76
CA ASP A 66 -14.54 8.89 -5.81
C ASP A 66 -13.91 8.80 -4.43
N ALA A 67 -12.76 8.13 -4.37
CA ALA A 67 -11.95 8.05 -3.18
C ALA A 67 -10.47 7.90 -3.57
N PRO A 68 -9.57 8.76 -3.07
CA PRO A 68 -8.16 8.65 -3.38
C PRO A 68 -7.55 7.42 -2.69
N ALA A 69 -6.57 6.81 -3.34
CA ALA A 69 -5.83 5.67 -2.76
C ALA A 69 -4.91 6.10 -1.59
N PHE A 70 -4.52 7.38 -1.54
CA PHE A 70 -3.69 7.95 -0.47
C PHE A 70 -4.08 9.41 -0.20
N ALA A 71 -3.77 9.88 1.02
CA ALA A 71 -3.96 11.28 1.41
C ALA A 71 -2.88 11.72 2.39
N ILE A 72 -2.53 13.01 2.36
CA ILE A 72 -1.53 13.59 3.28
C ILE A 72 -2.15 13.75 4.67
N LEU A 73 -1.41 13.33 5.69
CA LEU A 73 -1.85 13.43 7.09
C LEU A 73 -2.07 14.88 7.50
N GLY A 74 -3.21 15.12 8.14
CA GLY A 74 -3.60 16.45 8.60
C GLY A 74 -4.17 17.34 7.51
N GLU A 75 -4.11 16.94 6.24
CA GLU A 75 -4.80 17.63 5.15
C GLU A 75 -6.21 17.07 4.96
N GLU A 76 -7.09 17.93 4.48
CA GLU A 76 -8.46 17.58 4.17
C GLU A 76 -8.52 16.99 2.77
N VAL A 77 -9.08 15.77 2.67
CA VAL A 77 -9.33 15.08 1.41
C VAL A 77 -10.83 14.96 1.18
N LEU A 78 -11.28 15.19 -0.04
CA LEU A 78 -12.69 15.09 -0.41
C LEU A 78 -13.00 13.68 -0.92
N LEU A 79 -14.04 13.07 -0.37
CA LEU A 79 -14.58 11.80 -0.81
C LEU A 79 -15.93 12.05 -1.52
N GLY A 80 -16.06 11.50 -2.73
CA GLY A 80 -17.31 11.54 -3.47
C GLY A 80 -18.22 10.38 -3.05
N LEU A 81 -19.37 10.68 -2.48
CA LEU A 81 -20.40 9.72 -2.10
C LEU A 81 -21.72 10.05 -2.76
N ARG A 82 -22.58 9.08 -2.93
CA ARG A 82 -23.95 9.26 -3.38
C ARG A 82 -24.88 8.27 -2.69
N LEU A 83 -26.00 8.78 -2.24
CA LEU A 83 -27.11 8.00 -1.70
C LEU A 83 -28.32 8.12 -2.65
N ASP A 84 -28.77 7.02 -3.18
CA ASP A 84 -29.91 6.96 -4.07
C ASP A 84 -31.02 6.09 -3.48
N ASP A 85 -32.26 6.55 -3.59
CA ASP A 85 -33.45 5.77 -3.35
C ASP A 85 -34.06 5.39 -4.69
N VAL A 86 -34.19 4.10 -4.99
CA VAL A 86 -34.62 3.57 -6.28
C VAL A 86 -35.91 2.77 -6.11
N GLY A 87 -36.83 2.87 -7.06
CA GLY A 87 -38.10 2.14 -7.05
C GLY A 87 -39.25 2.92 -6.41
N ALA A 88 -40.22 2.22 -5.83
CA ALA A 88 -41.44 2.79 -5.27
C ALA A 88 -41.25 3.19 -3.80
N VAL A 89 -40.41 4.19 -3.54
CA VAL A 89 -40.12 4.67 -2.19
C VAL A 89 -41.42 5.15 -1.50
N PRO A 90 -41.73 4.68 -0.28
CA PRO A 90 -42.90 5.13 0.44
C PRO A 90 -42.82 6.66 0.74
N ASN A 91 -43.93 7.37 0.51
CA ASN A 91 -43.98 8.82 0.72
C ASN A 91 -43.53 9.28 2.13
N ALA A 92 -43.76 8.46 3.15
CA ALA A 92 -43.33 8.74 4.50
C ALA A 92 -41.79 8.71 4.70
N LEU A 93 -41.08 8.01 3.81
CA LEU A 93 -39.62 7.89 3.82
C LEU A 93 -38.94 8.81 2.78
N ALA A 94 -39.69 9.36 1.85
CA ALA A 94 -39.22 10.30 0.83
C ALA A 94 -38.94 11.69 1.41
N THR A 95 -38.19 11.76 2.52
CA THR A 95 -37.87 13.02 3.21
C THR A 95 -36.82 13.87 2.48
N GLY A 96 -36.17 13.30 1.46
CA GLY A 96 -35.05 13.91 0.75
C GLY A 96 -33.75 14.01 1.58
N ARG A 97 -33.74 13.61 2.83
CA ARG A 97 -32.57 13.60 3.71
C ARG A 97 -32.50 12.32 4.54
N VAL A 98 -31.30 11.81 4.75
CA VAL A 98 -31.06 10.60 5.51
C VAL A 98 -29.85 10.74 6.43
N ILE A 99 -29.80 9.86 7.42
CA ILE A 99 -28.66 9.77 8.34
C ILE A 99 -27.56 8.92 7.68
N LEU A 100 -26.36 9.47 7.62
CA LEU A 100 -25.13 8.81 7.25
C LEU A 100 -24.23 8.73 8.48
N ASP A 101 -23.94 7.53 8.93
CA ASP A 101 -22.96 7.24 9.98
C ASP A 101 -21.59 6.95 9.36
N ILE A 102 -20.53 7.61 9.87
CA ILE A 102 -19.16 7.50 9.38
C ILE A 102 -18.26 7.11 10.53
N ALA A 103 -17.60 5.96 10.41
CA ALA A 103 -16.60 5.47 11.36
C ALA A 103 -15.23 5.38 10.68
N ILE A 104 -14.18 5.74 11.39
CA ILE A 104 -12.78 5.62 10.94
C ILE A 104 -12.10 4.62 11.88
N ASP A 105 -11.45 3.60 11.30
CA ASP A 105 -10.66 2.57 12.00
C ASP A 105 -11.43 1.87 13.15
N GLY A 106 -12.74 1.66 12.94
CA GLY A 106 -13.60 1.03 13.95
C GLY A 106 -13.92 1.91 15.16
N GLY A 107 -13.60 3.21 15.09
CA GLY A 107 -13.94 4.18 16.11
C GLY A 107 -15.45 4.44 16.22
N ALA A 108 -15.86 5.29 17.17
CA ALA A 108 -17.25 5.69 17.32
C ALA A 108 -17.76 6.43 16.07
N PRO A 109 -18.92 6.03 15.52
CA PRO A 109 -19.44 6.65 14.31
C PRO A 109 -19.87 8.11 14.56
N ARG A 110 -19.55 8.96 13.62
CA ARG A 110 -20.08 10.33 13.54
C ARG A 110 -21.29 10.32 12.65
N ARG A 111 -22.36 11.01 13.09
CA ARG A 111 -23.66 11.05 12.43
C ARG A 111 -23.85 12.35 11.67
N PHE A 112 -24.23 12.25 10.41
CA PHE A 112 -24.51 13.38 9.52
C PHE A 112 -25.88 13.22 8.88
N GLU A 113 -26.55 14.33 8.61
CA GLU A 113 -27.79 14.35 7.83
C GLU A 113 -27.47 14.83 6.42
N VAL A 114 -27.66 13.96 5.42
CA VAL A 114 -27.25 14.17 4.03
C VAL A 114 -28.44 14.09 3.08
N PRO A 115 -28.43 14.82 1.94
CA PRO A 115 -29.47 14.72 0.93
C PRO A 115 -29.41 13.37 0.20
N VAL A 116 -30.56 12.92 -0.31
CA VAL A 116 -30.71 11.75 -1.17
C VAL A 116 -30.77 12.20 -2.63
N GLY A 117 -30.12 11.47 -3.53
CA GLY A 117 -30.13 11.74 -4.97
C GLY A 117 -29.15 12.81 -5.43
N GLU A 118 -28.32 13.34 -4.51
CA GLU A 118 -27.31 14.35 -4.81
C GLU A 118 -25.90 13.78 -4.61
N ASP A 119 -24.94 14.33 -5.36
CA ASP A 119 -23.52 14.00 -5.17
C ASP A 119 -22.98 14.74 -3.95
N LEU A 120 -22.40 14.00 -3.02
CA LEU A 120 -21.86 14.50 -1.77
C LEU A 120 -20.35 14.58 -1.85
N GLN A 121 -19.79 15.71 -1.45
CA GLN A 121 -18.35 15.86 -1.22
C GLN A 121 -18.11 15.91 0.28
N LEU A 122 -17.55 14.81 0.82
CA LEU A 122 -17.29 14.66 2.23
C LEU A 122 -15.83 14.98 2.54
N PRO A 123 -15.55 16.06 3.29
CA PRO A 123 -14.20 16.33 3.75
C PRO A 123 -13.81 15.37 4.88
N VAL A 124 -12.67 14.70 4.73
CA VAL A 124 -12.11 13.79 5.72
C VAL A 124 -10.66 14.12 5.96
N THR A 125 -10.23 14.12 7.22
CA THR A 125 -8.81 14.23 7.60
C THR A 125 -8.35 12.93 8.24
N LEU A 126 -7.25 12.37 7.72
CA LEU A 126 -6.67 11.14 8.27
C LEU A 126 -5.85 11.44 9.52
N SER A 127 -6.00 10.61 10.54
CA SER A 127 -5.37 10.81 11.86
C SER A 127 -4.02 10.13 11.99
N HIS A 128 -3.75 9.09 11.20
CA HIS A 128 -2.48 8.33 11.28
C HIS A 128 -1.98 7.88 9.92
N GLY A 129 -0.66 7.63 9.84
CA GLY A 129 -0.02 7.04 8.66
C GLY A 129 -0.38 5.57 8.48
N GLY A 130 -0.22 5.10 7.24
CA GLY A 130 -0.61 3.75 6.85
C GLY A 130 -2.09 3.64 6.48
N MET A 131 -2.62 2.43 6.50
CA MET A 131 -3.98 2.14 6.05
C MET A 131 -5.01 2.66 7.04
N ASN A 132 -5.86 3.58 6.59
CA ASN A 132 -7.05 4.04 7.30
C ASN A 132 -8.28 3.42 6.64
N VAL A 133 -9.18 2.86 7.44
CA VAL A 133 -10.41 2.20 6.99
C VAL A 133 -11.61 3.09 7.33
N LEU A 134 -12.24 3.65 6.31
CA LEU A 134 -13.44 4.47 6.47
C LEU A 134 -14.68 3.63 6.17
N GLN A 135 -15.59 3.57 7.13
CA GLN A 135 -16.85 2.85 7.01
C GLN A 135 -18.00 3.85 6.96
N PHE A 136 -18.81 3.73 5.95
CA PHE A 136 -20.02 4.52 5.73
C PHE A 136 -21.22 3.61 5.87
N SER A 137 -22.27 4.04 6.57
CA SER A 137 -23.50 3.29 6.67
C SER A 137 -24.71 4.19 6.86
N THR A 138 -25.85 3.78 6.31
CA THR A 138 -27.14 4.38 6.57
C THR A 138 -28.06 3.35 7.23
N PRO A 139 -28.96 3.76 8.14
CA PRO A 139 -29.88 2.84 8.81
C PRO A 139 -30.74 2.07 7.81
N GLU A 140 -30.96 0.80 8.12
CA GLU A 140 -31.94 -0.04 7.42
C GLU A 140 -33.36 0.51 7.65
N LEU A 141 -34.16 0.47 6.60
CA LEU A 141 -35.55 0.92 6.62
C LEU A 141 -36.50 -0.22 6.30
N ASP A 142 -37.68 -0.18 6.91
CA ASP A 142 -38.70 -1.21 6.70
C ASP A 142 -39.13 -1.26 5.22
N GLY A 143 -39.06 -2.46 4.65
CA GLY A 143 -39.53 -2.73 3.30
C GLY A 143 -38.55 -2.45 2.19
N GLU A 144 -37.30 -2.09 2.46
CA GLU A 144 -36.25 -2.05 1.45
C GLU A 144 -35.83 -3.47 1.02
N LEU A 145 -35.35 -3.60 -0.21
CA LEU A 145 -34.97 -4.90 -0.78
C LEU A 145 -33.75 -5.52 -0.10
N THR A 146 -32.77 -4.70 0.26
CA THR A 146 -31.56 -5.18 0.92
C THR A 146 -30.84 -4.10 1.71
N ALA A 147 -30.42 -4.39 2.92
CA ALA A 147 -29.57 -3.51 3.73
C ALA A 147 -28.08 -3.65 3.41
N ARG A 148 -27.68 -4.55 2.50
CA ARG A 148 -26.26 -4.81 2.22
C ARG A 148 -25.57 -3.66 1.49
N ASN A 149 -26.30 -2.96 0.65
CA ASN A 149 -25.82 -1.80 -0.12
C ASN A 149 -26.03 -0.47 0.60
N ASN A 150 -26.51 -0.51 1.86
CA ASN A 150 -26.58 0.62 2.77
C ASN A 150 -25.24 0.93 3.45
N ALA A 151 -24.20 0.15 3.17
CA ALA A 151 -22.88 0.34 3.72
C ALA A 151 -21.81 0.26 2.64
N ALA A 152 -20.77 1.05 2.82
CA ALA A 152 -19.57 1.04 1.96
C ALA A 152 -18.31 1.18 2.82
N VAL A 153 -17.21 0.61 2.34
CA VAL A 153 -15.90 0.69 2.99
C VAL A 153 -14.87 1.22 2.01
N VAL A 154 -14.10 2.20 2.46
CA VAL A 154 -12.99 2.78 1.69
C VAL A 154 -11.71 2.62 2.48
N GLN A 155 -10.62 2.29 1.80
CA GLN A 155 -9.29 2.21 2.37
C GLN A 155 -8.42 3.31 1.76
N ILE A 156 -7.86 4.16 2.61
CA ILE A 156 -6.99 5.28 2.19
C ILE A 156 -5.67 5.17 2.95
N ASN A 157 -4.56 5.15 2.20
CA ASN A 157 -3.23 5.16 2.82
C ASN A 157 -2.84 6.58 3.24
N GLY A 158 -2.73 6.83 4.55
CA GLY A 158 -2.24 8.07 5.11
C GLY A 158 -0.73 8.22 4.90
N VAL A 159 -0.30 9.25 4.18
CA VAL A 159 1.11 9.56 3.96
C VAL A 159 1.49 10.86 4.67
N ARG A 160 2.72 10.95 5.15
CA ARG A 160 3.22 12.20 5.74
C ARG A 160 3.67 13.17 4.64
N ASP A 161 3.48 14.44 4.85
CA ASP A 161 3.98 15.49 3.95
C ASP A 161 5.50 15.42 3.80
N ARG A 162 6.20 15.11 4.92
CA ARG A 162 7.65 14.88 4.93
C ARG A 162 7.96 13.49 5.46
N LEU A 163 8.69 12.73 4.66
CA LEU A 163 9.19 11.42 5.04
C LEU A 163 10.38 11.58 6.01
N ARG A 164 10.27 11.05 7.21
CA ARG A 164 11.36 11.05 8.18
C ARG A 164 12.28 9.87 7.92
N VAL A 165 13.52 10.17 7.53
CA VAL A 165 14.53 9.17 7.19
C VAL A 165 15.66 9.20 8.21
N LEU A 166 15.97 8.05 8.82
CA LEU A 166 17.15 7.85 9.65
C LEU A 166 18.26 7.19 8.83
N LEU A 167 19.34 7.92 8.58
CA LEU A 167 20.53 7.38 7.90
C LEU A 167 21.61 7.07 8.94
N VAL A 168 21.96 5.79 9.06
CA VAL A 168 23.01 5.27 9.94
C VAL A 168 24.19 4.81 9.08
N SER A 169 25.26 5.61 9.00
CA SER A 169 26.46 5.25 8.26
C SER A 169 27.50 4.58 9.15
N GLY A 170 27.97 3.41 8.74
CA GLY A 170 28.91 2.59 9.51
C GLY A 170 30.33 3.12 9.51
N GLU A 171 30.74 3.88 8.49
CA GLU A 171 32.03 4.53 8.35
C GLU A 171 31.96 5.67 7.34
N PRO A 172 32.78 6.72 7.44
CA PRO A 172 32.83 7.77 6.44
C PRO A 172 33.33 7.24 5.11
N HIS A 173 32.57 7.45 4.03
CA HIS A 173 32.95 7.11 2.66
C HIS A 173 32.21 8.00 1.63
N ALA A 174 32.61 7.92 0.38
CA ALA A 174 32.03 8.79 -0.66
C ALA A 174 30.49 8.56 -0.84
N GLY A 175 30.01 7.32 -0.68
CA GLY A 175 28.59 6.97 -0.78
C GLY A 175 27.75 7.61 0.32
N GLU A 176 28.27 7.76 1.54
CA GLU A 176 27.59 8.46 2.64
C GLU A 176 27.24 9.91 2.24
N ARG A 177 28.19 10.61 1.63
CA ARG A 177 27.96 11.99 1.15
C ARG A 177 26.88 12.03 0.07
N THR A 178 26.86 11.01 -0.78
CA THR A 178 25.85 10.89 -1.84
C THR A 178 24.47 10.67 -1.23
N TRP A 179 24.33 9.74 -0.27
CA TRP A 179 23.09 9.52 0.46
C TRP A 179 22.59 10.80 1.13
N ARG A 180 23.48 11.44 1.89
CA ARG A 180 23.14 12.68 2.59
C ARG A 180 22.71 13.80 1.65
N ASN A 181 23.44 14.00 0.57
CA ASN A 181 23.13 15.06 -0.38
C ASN A 181 21.81 14.78 -1.12
N LEU A 182 21.59 13.53 -1.55
CA LEU A 182 20.37 13.10 -2.20
C LEU A 182 19.14 13.34 -1.31
N LEU A 183 19.18 12.82 -0.08
CA LEU A 183 18.06 12.92 0.86
C LEU A 183 17.83 14.37 1.33
N LYS A 184 18.88 15.18 1.51
CA LYS A 184 18.73 16.60 1.88
C LYS A 184 18.28 17.50 0.72
N SER A 185 18.50 17.11 -0.51
CA SER A 185 18.06 17.89 -1.67
C SER A 185 16.57 17.76 -1.94
N ASP A 186 15.93 16.76 -1.37
CA ASP A 186 14.50 16.57 -1.47
C ASP A 186 13.78 17.29 -0.31
N SER A 187 12.94 18.27 -0.63
CA SER A 187 12.19 19.06 0.36
C SER A 187 11.12 18.24 1.10
N SER A 188 10.72 17.09 0.53
CA SER A 188 9.77 16.16 1.16
C SER A 188 10.44 15.18 2.14
N VAL A 189 11.76 15.27 2.35
CA VAL A 189 12.50 14.41 3.27
C VAL A 189 13.01 15.20 4.48
N ASP A 190 12.67 14.73 5.67
CA ASP A 190 13.27 15.14 6.96
C ASP A 190 14.35 14.13 7.35
N LEU A 191 15.62 14.50 7.14
CA LEU A 191 16.76 13.59 7.33
C LEU A 191 17.39 13.74 8.72
N VAL A 192 17.38 12.68 9.48
CA VAL A 192 18.24 12.48 10.66
C VAL A 192 19.42 11.60 10.24
N HIS A 193 20.64 12.13 10.34
CA HIS A 193 21.85 11.45 9.89
C HIS A 193 22.82 11.22 11.03
N PHE A 194 23.29 9.99 11.13
CA PHE A 194 24.30 9.55 12.11
C PHE A 194 25.42 8.79 11.41
N THR A 195 26.66 9.28 11.58
CA THR A 195 27.87 8.61 11.10
C THR A 195 28.72 8.13 12.26
N ILE A 196 29.14 6.88 12.21
CA ILE A 196 30.05 6.30 13.17
C ILE A 196 31.48 6.73 12.85
N LEU A 197 31.93 7.81 13.49
CA LEU A 197 33.24 8.40 13.22
C LEU A 197 34.39 7.65 13.88
N ARG A 198 34.15 7.00 15.03
CA ARG A 198 35.19 6.33 15.82
C ARG A 198 34.70 4.99 16.36
N PRO A 199 35.46 3.90 16.11
CA PRO A 199 35.21 2.65 16.78
C PRO A 199 35.48 2.78 18.28
N PRO A 200 34.66 2.17 19.17
CA PRO A 200 34.88 2.19 20.64
C PRO A 200 36.22 1.60 21.08
N GLU A 201 36.88 0.84 20.20
CA GLU A 201 38.11 0.10 20.51
C GLU A 201 39.39 0.97 20.50
N LYS A 202 39.37 2.17 19.97
CA LYS A 202 40.48 3.12 20.07
C LYS A 202 40.40 3.90 21.41
N GLN A 203 40.87 3.31 22.45
CA GLN A 203 41.11 3.99 23.72
C GLN A 203 42.43 4.76 23.63
N ASP A 204 42.38 6.01 23.15
CA ASP A 204 43.54 6.91 23.14
C ASP A 204 43.66 7.69 24.47
N GLY A 205 43.06 7.18 25.53
CA GLY A 205 43.15 7.78 26.89
C GLY A 205 42.37 9.09 27.07
N VAL A 206 41.66 9.56 26.08
CA VAL A 206 40.83 10.77 26.16
C VAL A 206 39.37 10.38 26.37
N THR A 207 38.75 10.89 27.44
CA THR A 207 37.36 10.64 27.75
C THR A 207 36.43 11.33 26.76
N LEU A 208 35.22 10.76 26.50
CA LEU A 208 34.24 11.34 25.55
C LEU A 208 33.83 12.78 25.94
N ASP A 209 33.87 13.11 27.20
CA ASP A 209 33.53 14.43 27.74
C ASP A 209 34.57 15.51 27.35
N GLU A 210 35.84 15.13 27.20
CA GLU A 210 36.92 16.06 26.80
C GLU A 210 36.87 16.40 25.30
N LEU A 211 36.21 15.59 24.49
CA LEU A 211 36.13 15.80 23.02
C LEU A 211 34.97 16.71 22.58
N SER A 212 34.16 17.20 23.55
CA SER A 212 32.98 18.05 23.24
C SER A 212 32.06 17.47 22.16
N LEU A 213 32.08 16.17 21.97
CA LEU A 213 31.19 15.48 21.01
C LEU A 213 29.84 15.34 21.67
N ILE A 214 28.81 15.99 21.10
CA ILE A 214 27.43 15.77 21.47
C ILE A 214 27.13 14.28 21.27
N ALA A 215 26.88 13.55 22.36
CA ALA A 215 26.48 12.16 22.27
C ALA A 215 25.21 12.06 21.45
N PHE A 216 25.26 11.29 20.37
CA PHE A 216 24.08 11.08 19.54
C PHE A 216 22.98 10.40 20.38
N PRO A 217 21.73 10.90 20.36
CA PRO A 217 20.67 10.43 21.24
C PRO A 217 20.12 9.07 20.80
N THR A 218 20.98 8.04 20.78
CA THR A 218 20.63 6.70 20.30
C THR A 218 19.45 6.09 21.03
N ARG A 219 19.36 6.29 22.36
CA ARG A 219 18.26 5.79 23.16
C ARG A 219 16.92 6.39 22.71
N GLU A 220 16.87 7.71 22.59
CA GLU A 220 15.65 8.41 22.16
C GLU A 220 15.20 7.95 20.76
N LEU A 221 16.13 7.87 19.81
CA LEU A 221 15.82 7.51 18.43
C LEU A 221 15.40 6.04 18.26
N PHE A 222 16.08 5.11 18.93
CA PHE A 222 15.85 3.69 18.72
C PHE A 222 14.88 3.03 19.70
N LEU A 223 14.57 3.65 20.84
CA LEU A 223 13.62 3.10 21.82
C LEU A 223 12.32 3.91 21.91
N GLU A 224 12.39 5.24 21.77
CA GLU A 224 11.26 6.11 22.06
C GLU A 224 10.59 6.62 20.78
N LYS A 225 11.40 6.95 19.75
CA LYS A 225 10.92 7.62 18.52
C LYS A 225 11.10 6.81 17.24
N ILE A 226 11.43 5.53 17.34
CA ILE A 226 11.67 4.71 16.14
C ILE A 226 10.46 4.64 15.21
N ALA A 227 9.25 4.62 15.77
CA ALA A 227 8.00 4.57 15.01
C ALA A 227 7.68 5.89 14.27
N GLU A 228 8.41 6.97 14.56
CA GLU A 228 8.24 8.24 13.84
C GLU A 228 8.99 8.27 12.50
N PHE A 229 9.89 7.31 12.25
CA PHE A 229 10.61 7.20 10.98
C PHE A 229 9.80 6.39 9.98
N ASP A 230 9.82 6.84 8.71
CA ASP A 230 9.23 6.13 7.58
C ASP A 230 10.23 5.18 6.92
N LEU A 231 11.55 5.50 7.05
CA LEU A 231 12.63 4.67 6.52
C LEU A 231 13.88 4.76 7.39
N ILE A 232 14.48 3.62 7.70
CA ILE A 232 15.81 3.53 8.33
C ILE A 232 16.80 2.96 7.31
N ILE A 233 17.86 3.70 7.02
CA ILE A 233 18.92 3.28 6.09
C ILE A 233 20.17 2.93 6.87
N PHE A 234 20.64 1.69 6.75
CA PHE A 234 21.95 1.28 7.19
C PHE A 234 22.92 1.28 6.02
N ASP A 235 23.83 2.25 6.00
CA ASP A 235 24.83 2.38 4.96
C ASP A 235 26.18 1.86 5.45
N ARG A 236 26.64 0.73 4.88
CA ARG A 236 27.90 0.03 5.24
C ARG A 236 28.07 -0.17 6.73
N TYR A 237 26.99 -0.52 7.41
CA TYR A 237 26.99 -0.67 8.86
C TYR A 237 27.73 -1.95 9.30
N LYS A 238 28.63 -1.79 10.30
CA LYS A 238 29.33 -2.87 11.00
C LYS A 238 28.86 -2.98 12.44
N ARG A 239 28.73 -4.20 12.93
CA ARG A 239 28.44 -4.47 14.34
C ARG A 239 29.68 -4.25 15.22
N ARG A 240 29.87 -3.04 15.70
CA ARG A 240 31.00 -2.66 16.58
C ARG A 240 30.58 -2.31 17.99
N GLY A 241 29.45 -2.83 18.48
CA GLY A 241 28.95 -2.54 19.83
C GLY A 241 28.36 -1.15 20.05
N ILE A 242 28.25 -0.33 18.99
CA ILE A 242 27.71 1.04 19.09
C ILE A 242 26.20 1.05 19.27
N LEU A 243 25.52 0.16 18.55
CA LEU A 243 24.09 -0.08 18.77
C LEU A 243 23.92 -1.35 19.62
N PRO A 244 23.49 -1.20 20.90
CA PRO A 244 23.18 -2.32 21.78
C PRO A 244 22.14 -3.27 21.17
N THR A 245 22.15 -4.53 21.60
CA THR A 245 21.19 -5.55 21.12
C THR A 245 19.74 -5.13 21.31
N ALA A 246 19.43 -4.36 22.36
CA ALA A 246 18.10 -3.82 22.60
C ALA A 246 17.61 -2.89 21.46
N TYR A 247 18.50 -2.03 20.93
CA TYR A 247 18.15 -1.13 19.81
C TYR A 247 17.93 -1.91 18.51
N ILE A 248 18.77 -2.91 18.27
CA ILE A 248 18.58 -3.82 17.13
C ILE A 248 17.25 -4.58 17.26
N GLY A 249 16.87 -4.98 18.47
CA GLY A 249 15.57 -5.60 18.74
C GLY A 249 14.40 -4.67 18.46
N SER A 250 14.51 -3.39 18.81
CA SER A 250 13.50 -2.37 18.50
C SER A 250 13.34 -2.17 16.99
N ILE A 251 14.46 -2.17 16.24
CA ILE A 251 14.44 -2.05 14.78
C ILE A 251 13.77 -3.29 14.15
N ARG A 252 14.03 -4.50 14.66
CA ARG A 252 13.34 -5.71 14.21
C ARG A 252 11.84 -5.58 14.42
N ASN A 253 11.40 -5.21 15.61
CA ASN A 253 9.99 -5.03 15.93
C ASN A 253 9.33 -3.94 15.05
N TYR A 254 10.05 -2.85 14.77
CA TYR A 254 9.61 -1.81 13.84
C TYR A 254 9.35 -2.37 12.44
N VAL A 255 10.22 -3.24 11.91
CA VAL A 255 10.01 -3.91 10.62
C VAL A 255 8.82 -4.87 10.68
N GLU A 256 8.70 -5.67 11.74
CA GLU A 256 7.57 -6.59 11.95
C GLU A 256 6.22 -5.86 12.02
N GLN A 257 6.21 -4.60 12.44
CA GLN A 257 5.04 -3.72 12.47
C GLN A 257 4.80 -2.96 11.16
N GLY A 258 5.57 -3.23 10.12
CA GLY A 258 5.41 -2.63 8.80
C GLY A 258 6.34 -1.46 8.49
N GLY A 259 7.30 -1.16 9.35
CA GLY A 259 8.33 -0.16 9.11
C GLY A 259 9.33 -0.58 8.02
N ALA A 260 9.92 0.39 7.32
CA ALA A 260 10.85 0.14 6.21
C ALA A 260 12.32 0.27 6.65
N VAL A 261 13.12 -0.74 6.32
CA VAL A 261 14.58 -0.73 6.50
C VAL A 261 15.28 -1.02 5.18
N LEU A 262 16.24 -0.20 4.82
CA LEU A 262 17.13 -0.38 3.67
C LEU A 262 18.55 -0.69 4.15
N ILE A 263 19.11 -1.81 3.73
CA ILE A 263 20.52 -2.14 3.96
C ILE A 263 21.32 -1.86 2.68
N ALA A 264 22.03 -0.74 2.66
CA ALA A 264 23.03 -0.44 1.63
C ALA A 264 24.32 -1.19 1.98
N ALA A 265 24.40 -2.43 1.53
CA ALA A 265 25.43 -3.37 1.96
C ALA A 265 26.81 -3.01 1.39
N GLY A 266 27.85 -3.01 2.25
CA GLY A 266 29.25 -2.99 1.88
C GLY A 266 29.90 -4.37 2.09
N PRO A 267 31.22 -4.53 1.85
CA PRO A 267 31.95 -5.80 2.05
C PRO A 267 31.76 -6.38 3.46
N ASP A 268 31.52 -5.53 4.45
CA ASP A 268 31.31 -5.91 5.83
C ASP A 268 30.02 -6.73 6.05
N PHE A 269 29.06 -6.65 5.12
CA PHE A 269 27.86 -7.49 5.16
C PHE A 269 28.19 -8.98 5.01
N ALA A 270 29.30 -9.31 4.32
CA ALA A 270 29.80 -10.67 4.17
C ALA A 270 30.74 -11.09 5.30
N SER A 271 31.04 -10.23 6.28
CA SER A 271 32.03 -10.48 7.35
C SER A 271 31.40 -11.03 8.63
N ALA A 272 32.26 -11.32 9.62
CA ALA A 272 31.84 -11.70 10.96
C ALA A 272 31.06 -10.57 11.69
N ASP A 273 31.34 -9.30 11.33
CA ASP A 273 30.71 -8.13 11.93
C ASP A 273 29.42 -7.69 11.17
N SER A 274 28.92 -8.56 10.32
CA SER A 274 27.71 -8.29 9.55
C SER A 274 26.51 -8.00 10.43
N ILE A 275 25.70 -7.01 10.03
CA ILE A 275 24.41 -6.72 10.65
C ILE A 275 23.45 -7.92 10.55
N TYR A 276 23.60 -8.77 9.55
CA TYR A 276 22.87 -10.04 9.41
C TYR A 276 23.10 -10.96 10.63
N ARG A 277 24.26 -10.92 11.28
CA ARG A 277 24.57 -11.70 12.50
C ARG A 277 24.00 -11.07 13.78
N SER A 278 22.86 -10.43 13.66
CA SER A 278 22.11 -9.80 14.78
C SER A 278 20.65 -10.25 14.75
N LEU A 279 19.81 -9.72 15.63
CA LEU A 279 18.37 -9.96 15.65
C LEU A 279 17.67 -9.52 14.35
N LEU A 280 18.32 -8.71 13.52
CA LEU A 280 17.75 -8.34 12.21
C LEU A 280 17.78 -9.47 11.18
N ALA A 281 18.54 -10.54 11.40
CA ALA A 281 18.49 -11.72 10.51
C ALA A 281 17.07 -12.25 10.31
N ASP A 282 16.21 -12.13 11.33
CA ASP A 282 14.84 -12.63 11.28
C ASP A 282 13.95 -11.88 10.26
N VAL A 283 14.30 -10.65 9.91
CA VAL A 283 13.52 -9.77 9.02
C VAL A 283 14.25 -9.37 7.74
N LEU A 284 15.54 -9.67 7.61
CA LEU A 284 16.30 -9.38 6.40
C LEU A 284 15.95 -10.39 5.29
N PRO A 285 15.83 -9.93 4.03
CA PRO A 285 15.38 -10.78 2.91
C PRO A 285 16.46 -11.74 2.41
N ALA A 286 17.75 -11.46 2.67
CA ALA A 286 18.84 -12.20 2.10
C ALA A 286 19.98 -12.45 3.10
N ARG A 287 20.56 -13.66 3.03
CA ARG A 287 21.69 -14.10 3.83
C ARG A 287 22.99 -13.98 3.04
N PRO A 288 24.06 -13.35 3.59
CA PRO A 288 25.36 -13.32 2.93
C PRO A 288 26.05 -14.70 2.98
N THR A 289 26.67 -15.09 1.87
CA THR A 289 27.44 -16.35 1.76
C THR A 289 28.91 -16.18 2.21
N ALA A 290 29.27 -15.06 2.82
CA ALA A 290 30.63 -14.67 3.20
C ALA A 290 31.57 -14.45 1.98
N ARG A 291 31.05 -14.32 0.77
CA ARG A 291 31.82 -14.11 -0.45
C ARG A 291 31.60 -12.69 -1.00
N VAL A 292 32.72 -12.02 -1.29
CA VAL A 292 32.72 -10.73 -2.00
C VAL A 292 33.31 -10.97 -3.39
N ILE A 293 32.58 -10.57 -4.44
CA ILE A 293 33.00 -10.73 -5.84
C ILE A 293 33.49 -9.37 -6.32
N GLU A 294 34.79 -9.28 -6.62
CA GLU A 294 35.45 -8.09 -7.15
C GLU A 294 35.61 -8.20 -8.67
N GLN A 295 34.50 -8.12 -9.36
CA GLN A 295 34.45 -8.16 -10.83
C GLN A 295 33.47 -7.11 -11.34
N GLY A 296 33.85 -6.43 -12.43
CA GLY A 296 32.97 -5.43 -13.05
C GLY A 296 31.73 -6.06 -13.68
N TYR A 297 30.56 -5.55 -13.33
CA TYR A 297 29.26 -5.99 -13.84
C TYR A 297 28.30 -4.82 -14.06
N LEU A 298 27.23 -5.08 -14.77
CA LEU A 298 26.12 -4.16 -14.97
C LEU A 298 24.89 -4.77 -14.28
N PRO A 299 24.39 -4.18 -13.18
CA PRO A 299 23.20 -4.69 -12.52
C PRO A 299 22.00 -4.54 -13.45
N ARG A 300 21.12 -5.54 -13.46
CA ARG A 300 19.89 -5.54 -14.25
C ARG A 300 18.69 -5.61 -13.32
N ILE A 301 17.61 -5.00 -13.75
CA ILE A 301 16.30 -5.14 -13.09
C ILE A 301 15.68 -6.46 -13.54
N SER A 302 15.09 -7.20 -12.59
CA SER A 302 14.37 -8.44 -12.90
C SER A 302 13.01 -8.15 -13.57
N GLU A 303 12.34 -9.15 -14.15
CA GLU A 303 10.99 -9.01 -14.70
C GLU A 303 9.99 -8.51 -13.65
N LEU A 304 10.16 -8.91 -12.39
CA LEU A 304 9.37 -8.40 -11.27
C LEU A 304 9.71 -6.95 -10.97
N GLY A 305 10.99 -6.59 -11.00
CA GLY A 305 11.48 -5.23 -10.78
C GLY A 305 10.97 -4.23 -11.82
N GLU A 306 10.68 -4.65 -13.05
CA GLU A 306 10.04 -3.78 -14.04
C GLU A 306 8.65 -3.28 -13.61
N LYS A 307 7.97 -4.04 -12.75
CA LYS A 307 6.63 -3.75 -12.22
C LYS A 307 6.65 -3.22 -10.79
N HIS A 308 7.77 -3.40 -10.08
CA HIS A 308 7.89 -3.06 -8.67
C HIS A 308 7.97 -1.54 -8.45
N PRO A 309 7.27 -0.95 -7.48
CA PRO A 309 7.26 0.51 -7.26
C PRO A 309 8.63 1.16 -7.09
N VAL A 310 9.59 0.45 -6.48
CA VAL A 310 10.96 0.97 -6.21
C VAL A 310 11.82 1.02 -7.47
N THR A 311 11.63 0.09 -8.41
CA THR A 311 12.52 -0.09 -9.57
C THR A 311 11.86 0.23 -10.91
N ARG A 312 10.53 0.32 -10.93
CA ARG A 312 9.76 0.68 -12.12
C ARG A 312 10.12 2.09 -12.61
N GLY A 313 10.52 2.19 -13.88
CA GLY A 313 10.82 3.47 -14.50
C GLY A 313 12.19 4.07 -14.14
N LEU A 314 13.10 3.30 -13.54
CA LEU A 314 14.47 3.74 -13.31
C LEU A 314 15.12 4.12 -14.65
N THR A 315 15.63 5.35 -14.71
CA THR A 315 16.31 5.89 -15.90
C THR A 315 17.55 5.05 -16.22
N GLY A 316 17.66 4.59 -17.47
CA GLY A 316 18.78 3.76 -17.90
C GLY A 316 18.57 2.25 -17.73
N ALA A 317 17.48 1.82 -17.13
CA ALA A 317 17.06 0.42 -17.13
C ALA A 317 16.47 0.06 -18.50
N ASN A 318 17.24 -0.59 -19.34
CA ASN A 318 16.76 -1.10 -20.62
C ASN A 318 15.98 -2.39 -20.39
N LYS A 319 14.91 -2.59 -21.18
CA LYS A 319 14.08 -3.81 -21.12
C LYS A 319 14.71 -4.97 -21.90
N GLY A 320 14.47 -6.17 -21.40
CA GLY A 320 14.89 -7.41 -22.04
C GLY A 320 16.41 -7.63 -22.02
N GLU A 321 16.98 -8.09 -23.13
CA GLU A 321 18.40 -8.44 -23.23
C GLU A 321 19.34 -7.23 -23.39
N GLN A 322 18.82 -6.04 -23.64
CA GLN A 322 19.67 -4.86 -23.81
C GLN A 322 20.38 -4.50 -22.49
N PRO A 323 21.68 -4.20 -22.52
CA PRO A 323 22.39 -3.82 -21.31
C PRO A 323 21.88 -2.45 -20.81
N PRO A 324 21.83 -2.25 -19.48
CA PRO A 324 21.48 -0.94 -18.92
C PRO A 324 22.51 0.12 -19.30
N THR A 325 22.09 1.38 -19.35
CA THR A 325 22.97 2.52 -19.72
C THR A 325 23.70 3.14 -18.53
N TRP A 326 23.40 2.71 -17.30
CA TRP A 326 24.16 3.14 -16.12
C TRP A 326 25.57 2.53 -16.10
N GLY A 327 26.45 3.12 -15.28
CA GLY A 327 27.84 2.72 -15.19
C GLY A 327 28.06 1.32 -14.63
N ARG A 328 29.26 0.76 -14.87
CA ARG A 328 29.69 -0.51 -14.28
C ARG A 328 29.87 -0.40 -12.78
N TRP A 329 29.41 -1.42 -12.07
CA TRP A 329 29.75 -1.67 -10.68
C TRP A 329 30.92 -2.66 -10.61
N PHE A 330 31.77 -2.52 -9.60
CA PHE A 330 33.03 -3.27 -9.53
C PHE A 330 33.09 -4.25 -8.36
N ARG A 331 32.08 -4.27 -7.53
CA ARG A 331 32.01 -5.15 -6.38
C ARG A 331 30.57 -5.48 -6.06
N GLN A 332 30.34 -6.76 -5.74
CA GLN A 332 29.06 -7.23 -5.22
C GLN A 332 29.29 -8.23 -4.10
N ILE A 333 28.29 -8.35 -3.23
CA ILE A 333 28.25 -9.32 -2.15
C ILE A 333 27.34 -10.45 -2.61
N GLU A 334 27.84 -11.68 -2.55
CA GLU A 334 27.01 -12.84 -2.84
C GLU A 334 26.05 -13.10 -1.68
N VAL A 335 24.78 -13.23 -2.00
CA VAL A 335 23.70 -13.44 -1.04
C VAL A 335 22.76 -14.55 -1.53
N GLU A 336 22.17 -15.28 -0.58
CA GLU A 336 21.05 -16.18 -0.83
C GLU A 336 19.75 -15.48 -0.39
N ALA A 337 18.80 -15.36 -1.30
CA ALA A 337 17.48 -14.84 -0.98
C ALA A 337 16.72 -15.88 -0.15
N GLU A 338 16.40 -15.56 1.09
CA GLU A 338 15.66 -16.46 2.00
C GLU A 338 14.18 -16.05 2.10
N ARG A 339 13.92 -14.77 1.98
CA ARG A 339 12.59 -14.17 2.08
C ARG A 339 12.47 -13.03 1.06
N GLY A 340 11.23 -12.71 0.67
CA GLY A 340 11.00 -11.61 -0.25
C GLY A 340 11.31 -11.95 -1.70
N GLN A 341 11.53 -10.92 -2.50
CA GLN A 341 11.61 -11.02 -3.95
C GLN A 341 12.83 -10.27 -4.49
N VAL A 342 13.42 -10.78 -5.55
CA VAL A 342 14.52 -10.11 -6.28
C VAL A 342 13.90 -9.18 -7.33
N VAL A 343 14.18 -7.89 -7.24
CA VAL A 343 13.66 -6.83 -8.14
C VAL A 343 14.74 -6.26 -9.07
#